data_4f8505316f5f88e6685562906285d392
#
_entry.id   4f8505316f5f88e6685562906285d392
#
_cell.length_a   1.000
_cell.length_b   1.000
_cell.length_c   1.000
_cell.angle_alpha   90.00
_cell.angle_beta   90.00
_cell.angle_gamma   90.00
#
_symmetry.space_group_name_H-M   'P 1'
#
loop_
_entity.id
_entity.type
_entity.pdbx_description
1 polymer ?
#
loop_
_entity_poly.entity_id
_entity_poly.type
_entity_poly.pdbx_seq_one_letter_code
_entity_poly.pdbx_strand_id
1 'polypeptide(L)'
;MSRTRRTEQRTLQDLGLIRDERDRELERAARSRSCSVLVTVSLLMAAACLLQGNSAWAPLLALTPLSWAVQHFSRFAADGKRLYLVLALLSGAAALALLGWYLIQGQEGGLFSIGRLIGFAVLSCLLISLAGLVFLALFLAFLFVKGRWSRMNEDKWERYFQSISTLGLLVRLGGLLSLAMVLVSILSVPLFQLLGFPAPERLALVLLAAGLTYALGKLNRDREKLLRKLLKLKPAA
;
A
#
# COMPACT_ATOMS: atom_id res chain seq x y z
N MET A 1 -8.33 -6.19 -34.63
CA MET A 1 -7.26 -5.84 -33.70
C MET A 1 -5.97 -5.78 -34.46
N SER A 2 -5.27 -4.63 -34.53
CA SER A 2 -4.11 -4.46 -35.41
C SER A 2 -2.92 -5.32 -34.93
N ARG A 3 -2.06 -5.70 -35.89
CA ARG A 3 -0.86 -6.54 -35.64
C ARG A 3 0.05 -5.94 -34.56
N THR A 4 0.20 -4.63 -34.57
CA THR A 4 1.00 -3.84 -33.61
C THR A 4 0.49 -3.93 -32.17
N ARG A 5 -0.83 -3.91 -31.95
CA ARG A 5 -1.42 -4.08 -30.62
C ARG A 5 -1.17 -5.47 -30.04
N ARG A 6 -1.20 -6.51 -30.88
CA ARG A 6 -0.87 -7.88 -30.45
C ARG A 6 0.59 -8.03 -30.05
N THR A 7 1.50 -7.39 -30.80
CA THR A 7 2.94 -7.42 -30.47
C THR A 7 3.21 -6.68 -29.15
N GLU A 8 2.62 -5.50 -28.96
CA GLU A 8 2.79 -4.73 -27.70
C GLU A 8 2.19 -5.46 -26.50
N GLN A 9 1.04 -6.13 -26.66
CA GLN A 9 0.47 -6.97 -25.59
C GLN A 9 1.39 -8.13 -25.23
N ARG A 10 1.96 -8.84 -26.21
CA ARG A 10 2.93 -9.91 -25.98
C ARG A 10 4.17 -9.39 -25.25
N THR A 11 4.74 -8.28 -25.71
CA THR A 11 5.90 -7.66 -25.04
C THR A 11 5.60 -7.28 -23.59
N LEU A 12 4.41 -6.74 -23.30
CA LEU A 12 4.00 -6.41 -21.92
C LEU A 12 3.74 -7.66 -21.08
N GLN A 13 3.30 -8.74 -21.69
CA GLN A 13 3.12 -10.04 -21.04
C GLN A 13 4.47 -10.69 -20.74
N ASP A 14 5.40 -10.69 -21.70
CA ASP A 14 6.77 -11.20 -21.55
C ASP A 14 7.54 -10.42 -20.47
N LEU A 15 7.27 -9.12 -20.33
CA LEU A 15 7.82 -8.27 -19.26
C LEU A 15 7.09 -8.44 -17.91
N GLY A 16 6.13 -9.35 -17.78
CA GLY A 16 5.34 -9.57 -16.56
C GLY A 16 4.47 -8.38 -16.16
N LEU A 17 4.21 -7.44 -17.06
CA LEU A 17 3.39 -6.25 -16.80
C LEU A 17 1.89 -6.52 -16.95
N ILE A 18 1.52 -7.48 -17.78
CA ILE A 18 0.16 -8.02 -17.91
C ILE A 18 0.21 -9.44 -17.35
N ARG A 19 -0.55 -9.69 -16.31
CA ARG A 19 -0.59 -10.97 -15.61
C ARG A 19 -1.38 -12.01 -16.40
N ASP A 20 -0.77 -13.17 -16.59
CA ASP A 20 -1.46 -14.38 -17.05
C ASP A 20 -2.12 -15.10 -15.84
N GLU A 21 -2.99 -16.05 -16.10
CA GLU A 21 -3.68 -16.84 -15.07
C GLU A 21 -2.68 -17.59 -14.18
N ARG A 22 -1.62 -18.13 -14.77
CA ARG A 22 -0.49 -18.77 -14.08
C ARG A 22 0.25 -17.82 -13.12
N ASP A 23 0.46 -16.55 -13.54
CA ASP A 23 1.11 -15.54 -12.70
C ASP A 23 0.26 -15.20 -11.48
N ARG A 24 -1.07 -15.20 -11.65
CA ARG A 24 -2.01 -14.99 -10.53
C ARG A 24 -1.99 -16.12 -9.53
N GLU A 25 -1.87 -17.36 -10.00
CA GLU A 25 -1.76 -18.54 -9.13
C GLU A 25 -0.44 -18.53 -8.37
N LEU A 26 0.69 -18.26 -9.04
CA LEU A 26 1.99 -18.13 -8.41
C LEU A 26 2.01 -17.03 -7.36
N GLU A 27 1.38 -15.88 -7.65
CA GLU A 27 1.29 -14.78 -6.69
C GLU A 27 0.42 -15.12 -5.48
N ARG A 28 -0.70 -15.85 -5.68
CA ARG A 28 -1.53 -16.36 -4.57
C ARG A 28 -0.76 -17.34 -3.70
N ALA A 29 -0.03 -18.27 -4.32
CA ALA A 29 0.81 -19.22 -3.61
C ALA A 29 1.95 -18.54 -2.86
N ALA A 30 2.61 -17.54 -3.47
CA ALA A 30 3.66 -16.75 -2.83
C ALA A 30 3.13 -15.96 -1.63
N ARG A 31 1.96 -15.31 -1.75
CA ARG A 31 1.32 -14.61 -0.63
C ARG A 31 0.96 -15.52 0.52
N SER A 32 0.42 -16.70 0.22
CA SER A 32 0.09 -17.70 1.24
C SER A 32 1.34 -18.14 2.00
N ARG A 33 2.43 -18.46 1.30
CA ARG A 33 3.71 -18.85 1.91
C ARG A 33 4.31 -17.71 2.74
N SER A 34 4.31 -16.48 2.21
CA SER A 34 4.81 -15.31 2.94
C SER A 34 4.04 -15.06 4.23
N CYS A 35 2.71 -15.19 4.20
CA CYS A 35 1.87 -15.06 5.39
C CYS A 35 2.21 -16.15 6.42
N SER A 36 2.39 -17.40 5.99
CA SER A 36 2.78 -18.51 6.88
C SER A 36 4.13 -18.28 7.54
N VAL A 37 5.14 -17.81 6.78
CA VAL A 37 6.46 -17.49 7.31
C VAL A 37 6.38 -16.35 8.33
N LEU A 38 5.65 -15.28 8.03
CA LEU A 38 5.48 -14.16 8.96
C LEU A 38 4.82 -14.59 10.28
N VAL A 39 3.78 -15.42 10.21
CA VAL A 39 3.11 -15.97 11.40
C VAL A 39 4.07 -16.84 12.22
N THR A 40 4.85 -17.69 11.56
CA THR A 40 5.84 -18.55 12.26
C THR A 40 6.91 -17.71 12.95
N VAL A 41 7.48 -16.73 12.26
CA VAL A 41 8.48 -15.83 12.84
C VAL A 41 7.88 -15.02 14.00
N SER A 42 6.66 -14.50 13.86
CA SER A 42 6.01 -13.75 14.95
C SER A 42 5.75 -14.62 16.19
N LEU A 43 5.39 -15.90 16.02
CA LEU A 43 5.24 -16.83 17.13
C LEU A 43 6.56 -17.13 17.84
N LEU A 44 7.64 -17.35 17.08
CA LEU A 44 8.97 -17.53 17.65
C LEU A 44 9.43 -16.30 18.44
N MET A 45 9.21 -15.12 17.89
CA MET A 45 9.53 -13.85 18.57
C MET A 45 8.65 -13.64 19.80
N ALA A 46 7.37 -13.98 19.75
CA ALA A 46 6.48 -13.93 20.91
C ALA A 46 6.97 -14.85 22.03
N ALA A 47 7.37 -16.08 21.69
CA ALA A 47 7.95 -17.02 22.67
C ALA A 47 9.24 -16.49 23.29
N ALA A 48 10.14 -15.90 22.48
CA ALA A 48 11.37 -15.29 22.98
C ALA A 48 11.07 -14.11 23.92
N CYS A 49 10.11 -13.26 23.60
CA CYS A 49 9.67 -12.15 24.46
C CYS A 49 9.07 -12.66 25.78
N LEU A 50 8.26 -13.72 25.75
CA LEU A 50 7.71 -14.36 26.95
C LEU A 50 8.82 -14.88 27.89
N LEU A 51 9.82 -15.56 27.33
CA LEU A 51 10.95 -16.07 28.09
C LEU A 51 11.79 -14.95 28.73
N GLN A 52 11.82 -13.78 28.09
CA GLN A 52 12.51 -12.59 28.59
C GLN A 52 11.66 -11.72 29.54
N GLY A 53 10.40 -12.10 29.79
CA GLY A 53 9.46 -11.29 30.58
C GLY A 53 9.06 -9.96 29.90
N ASN A 54 9.25 -9.85 28.58
CA ASN A 54 8.95 -8.64 27.82
C ASN A 54 7.49 -8.66 27.35
N SER A 55 6.72 -7.60 27.64
CA SER A 55 5.30 -7.46 27.28
C SER A 55 5.03 -7.43 25.76
N ALA A 56 6.08 -7.28 24.93
CA ALA A 56 5.98 -7.30 23.46
C ALA A 56 5.50 -8.65 22.88
N TRP A 57 5.40 -9.71 23.69
CA TRP A 57 4.84 -10.99 23.25
C TRP A 57 3.37 -10.87 22.77
N ALA A 58 2.58 -10.01 23.42
CA ALA A 58 1.14 -9.91 23.14
C ALA A 58 0.82 -9.40 21.72
N PRO A 59 1.40 -8.27 21.25
CA PRO A 59 1.18 -7.83 19.86
C PRO A 59 1.77 -8.79 18.83
N LEU A 60 2.87 -9.47 19.12
CA LEU A 60 3.43 -10.47 18.22
C LEU A 60 2.52 -11.70 18.10
N LEU A 61 1.96 -12.15 19.24
CA LEU A 61 0.99 -13.26 19.23
C LEU A 61 -0.32 -12.88 18.54
N ALA A 62 -0.75 -11.62 18.62
CA ALA A 62 -1.97 -11.12 17.98
C ALA A 62 -1.96 -11.24 16.44
N LEU A 63 -0.78 -11.29 15.81
CA LEU A 63 -0.64 -11.47 14.36
C LEU A 63 -1.21 -12.82 13.88
N THR A 64 -1.17 -13.85 14.71
CA THR A 64 -1.71 -15.18 14.37
C THR A 64 -3.23 -15.16 14.23
N PRO A 65 -4.03 -14.79 15.24
CA PRO A 65 -5.48 -14.72 15.10
C PRO A 65 -5.91 -13.65 14.10
N LEU A 66 -5.14 -12.57 13.91
CA LEU A 66 -5.41 -11.58 12.88
C LEU A 66 -5.28 -12.18 11.47
N SER A 67 -4.24 -12.97 11.22
CA SER A 67 -4.06 -13.65 9.93
C SER A 67 -5.21 -14.64 9.65
N TRP A 68 -5.69 -15.37 10.68
CA TRP A 68 -6.85 -16.26 10.57
C TRP A 68 -8.15 -15.50 10.30
N ALA A 69 -8.35 -14.35 10.95
CA ALA A 69 -9.50 -13.49 10.70
C ALA A 69 -9.58 -13.09 9.23
N VAL A 70 -8.45 -12.64 8.65
CA VAL A 70 -8.38 -12.24 7.22
C VAL A 70 -8.62 -13.44 6.31
N GLN A 71 -8.07 -14.63 6.62
CA GLN A 71 -8.27 -15.84 5.81
C GLN A 71 -9.73 -16.29 5.83
N HIS A 72 -10.35 -16.34 7.01
CA HIS A 72 -11.75 -16.73 7.14
C HIS A 72 -12.71 -15.74 6.50
N PHE A 73 -12.42 -14.43 6.63
CA PHE A 73 -13.19 -13.40 5.95
C PHE A 73 -13.09 -13.51 4.41
N SER A 74 -11.89 -13.80 3.90
CA SER A 74 -11.69 -14.02 2.46
C SER A 74 -12.46 -15.25 1.96
N ARG A 75 -12.52 -16.33 2.76
CA ARG A 75 -13.32 -17.53 2.46
C ARG A 75 -14.82 -17.23 2.53
N PHE A 76 -15.25 -16.44 3.50
CA PHE A 76 -16.64 -16.00 3.57
C PHE A 76 -17.04 -15.20 2.33
N ALA A 77 -16.18 -14.28 1.89
CA ALA A 77 -16.44 -13.49 0.69
C ALA A 77 -16.51 -14.33 -0.60
N ALA A 78 -15.80 -15.49 -0.64
CA ALA A 78 -15.83 -16.42 -1.78
C ALA A 78 -17.01 -17.39 -1.73
N ASP A 79 -17.27 -17.99 -0.55
CA ASP A 79 -18.18 -19.15 -0.41
C ASP A 79 -19.57 -18.75 0.19
N GLY A 80 -19.69 -17.57 0.80
CA GLY A 80 -20.92 -17.08 1.44
C GLY A 80 -21.35 -17.84 2.71
N LYS A 81 -20.54 -18.81 3.21
CA LYS A 81 -20.90 -19.65 4.37
C LYS A 81 -20.75 -18.87 5.67
N ARG A 82 -21.84 -18.72 6.44
CA ARG A 82 -21.89 -17.99 7.72
C ARG A 82 -20.87 -18.48 8.75
N LEU A 83 -20.49 -19.76 8.73
CA LEU A 83 -19.48 -20.31 9.62
C LEU A 83 -18.13 -19.56 9.51
N TYR A 84 -17.71 -19.24 8.28
CA TYR A 84 -16.46 -18.50 8.08
C TYR A 84 -16.53 -17.08 8.61
N LEU A 85 -17.69 -16.44 8.57
CA LEU A 85 -17.90 -15.11 9.17
C LEU A 85 -17.75 -15.18 10.69
N VAL A 86 -18.35 -16.17 11.33
CA VAL A 86 -18.25 -16.36 12.79
C VAL A 86 -16.80 -16.62 13.20
N LEU A 87 -16.08 -17.48 12.49
CA LEU A 87 -14.67 -17.73 12.74
C LEU A 87 -13.79 -16.49 12.52
N ALA A 88 -14.09 -15.69 11.50
CA ALA A 88 -13.40 -14.41 11.27
C ALA A 88 -13.62 -13.41 12.40
N LEU A 89 -14.86 -13.29 12.90
CA LEU A 89 -15.19 -12.41 14.02
C LEU A 89 -14.52 -12.87 15.33
N LEU A 90 -14.55 -14.16 15.63
CA LEU A 90 -13.92 -14.72 16.84
C LEU A 90 -12.40 -14.52 16.83
N SER A 91 -11.75 -14.84 15.72
CA SER A 91 -10.29 -14.65 15.60
C SER A 91 -9.92 -13.16 15.57
N GLY A 92 -10.73 -12.30 14.96
CA GLY A 92 -10.56 -10.84 15.02
C GLY A 92 -10.69 -10.29 16.44
N ALA A 93 -11.71 -10.74 17.20
CA ALA A 93 -11.90 -10.37 18.60
C ALA A 93 -10.72 -10.82 19.48
N ALA A 94 -10.18 -12.02 19.28
CA ALA A 94 -9.01 -12.50 19.98
C ALA A 94 -7.75 -11.64 19.68
N ALA A 95 -7.55 -11.25 18.43
CA ALA A 95 -6.46 -10.34 18.06
C ALA A 95 -6.61 -8.96 18.73
N LEU A 96 -7.81 -8.40 18.71
CA LEU A 96 -8.11 -7.12 19.37
C LEU A 96 -7.94 -7.19 20.89
N ALA A 97 -8.33 -8.30 21.51
CA ALA A 97 -8.14 -8.50 22.95
C ALA A 97 -6.64 -8.53 23.33
N LEU A 98 -5.79 -9.21 22.56
CA LEU A 98 -4.34 -9.24 22.80
C LEU A 98 -3.68 -7.88 22.59
N LEU A 99 -4.09 -7.16 21.55
CA LEU A 99 -3.61 -5.80 21.29
C LEU A 99 -4.09 -4.82 22.36
N GLY A 100 -5.36 -4.91 22.77
CA GLY A 100 -5.93 -4.11 23.85
C GLY A 100 -5.23 -4.36 25.19
N TRP A 101 -4.97 -5.62 25.52
CA TRP A 101 -4.19 -6.01 26.70
C TRP A 101 -2.81 -5.34 26.71
N TYR A 102 -2.09 -5.42 25.61
CA TYR A 102 -0.77 -4.78 25.47
C TYR A 102 -0.83 -3.27 25.65
N LEU A 103 -1.82 -2.62 25.03
CA LEU A 103 -1.98 -1.16 25.13
C LEU A 103 -2.39 -0.71 26.55
N ILE A 104 -3.12 -1.54 27.28
CA ILE A 104 -3.57 -1.21 28.64
C ILE A 104 -2.47 -1.49 29.68
N GLN A 105 -1.79 -2.64 29.60
CA GLN A 105 -0.74 -3.00 30.54
C GLN A 105 0.60 -2.30 30.29
N GLY A 106 0.88 -1.95 29.05
CA GLY A 106 2.21 -1.44 28.68
C GLY A 106 2.50 -0.01 29.12
N GLN A 107 1.53 0.74 29.67
CA GLN A 107 1.74 2.16 30.02
C GLN A 107 0.77 2.65 31.08
N GLU A 108 1.29 3.38 32.06
CA GLU A 108 0.50 4.31 32.86
C GLU A 108 -0.22 5.28 31.91
N GLY A 109 -1.55 5.12 31.73
CA GLY A 109 -2.34 5.91 30.79
C GLY A 109 -2.83 5.20 29.53
N GLY A 110 -3.13 3.90 29.57
CA GLY A 110 -3.50 3.06 28.44
C GLY A 110 -4.60 3.60 27.53
N LEU A 111 -5.66 4.23 28.09
CA LEU A 111 -6.73 4.88 27.29
C LEU A 111 -6.20 6.10 26.51
N PHE A 112 -5.26 6.85 27.07
CA PHE A 112 -4.63 7.98 26.40
C PHE A 112 -3.74 7.52 25.22
N SER A 113 -3.08 6.37 25.37
CA SER A 113 -2.30 5.75 24.29
C SER A 113 -3.17 5.26 23.15
N ILE A 114 -4.34 4.71 23.42
CA ILE A 114 -5.34 4.30 22.40
C ILE A 114 -5.84 5.53 21.65
N GLY A 115 -6.19 6.60 22.35
CA GLY A 115 -6.63 7.86 21.73
C GLY A 115 -5.56 8.44 20.78
N ARG A 116 -4.30 8.44 21.20
CA ARG A 116 -3.17 8.87 20.36
C ARG A 116 -2.98 7.97 19.14
N LEU A 117 -3.11 6.64 19.30
CA LEU A 117 -3.00 5.71 18.18
C LEU A 117 -4.10 5.94 17.14
N ILE A 118 -5.35 6.12 17.59
CA ILE A 118 -6.47 6.44 16.69
C ILE A 118 -6.23 7.79 16.01
N GLY A 119 -5.81 8.80 16.78
CA GLY A 119 -5.47 10.12 16.24
C GLY A 119 -4.37 10.05 15.18
N PHE A 120 -3.31 9.27 15.44
CA PHE A 120 -2.24 9.03 14.47
C PHE A 120 -2.75 8.31 13.21
N ALA A 121 -3.61 7.30 13.35
CA ALA A 121 -4.16 6.56 12.22
C ALA A 121 -5.03 7.47 11.33
N VAL A 122 -5.94 8.26 11.94
CA VAL A 122 -6.80 9.21 11.21
C VAL A 122 -5.95 10.28 10.51
N LEU A 123 -5.00 10.86 11.21
CA LEU A 123 -4.09 11.87 10.66
C LEU A 123 -3.24 11.30 9.52
N SER A 124 -2.75 10.06 9.66
CA SER A 124 -2.01 9.36 8.60
C SER A 124 -2.86 9.16 7.34
N CYS A 125 -4.13 8.77 7.49
CA CYS A 125 -5.06 8.66 6.36
C CYS A 125 -5.26 10.01 5.65
N LEU A 126 -5.41 11.10 6.40
CA LEU A 126 -5.52 12.45 5.85
C LEU A 126 -4.24 12.87 5.11
N LEU A 127 -3.08 12.63 5.69
CA LEU A 127 -1.78 12.95 5.08
C LEU A 127 -1.50 12.13 3.83
N ILE A 128 -1.86 10.85 3.80
CA ILE A 128 -1.76 10.01 2.59
C ILE A 128 -2.71 10.51 1.51
N SER A 129 -3.90 10.97 1.88
CA SER A 129 -4.84 11.59 0.93
C SER A 129 -4.31 12.92 0.40
N LEU A 130 -3.69 13.74 1.25
CA LEU A 130 -3.02 14.98 0.88
C LEU A 130 -1.85 14.70 -0.09
N ALA A 131 -1.09 13.62 0.10
CA ALA A 131 -0.04 13.22 -0.83
C ALA A 131 -0.58 12.93 -2.24
N GLY A 132 -1.82 12.45 -2.35
CA GLY A 132 -2.51 12.32 -3.65
C GLY A 132 -2.75 13.66 -4.34
N LEU A 133 -3.12 14.71 -3.57
CA LEU A 133 -3.27 16.07 -4.10
C LEU A 133 -1.92 16.69 -4.48
N VAL A 134 -0.90 16.49 -3.66
CA VAL A 134 0.48 16.93 -3.96
C VAL A 134 0.99 16.24 -5.23
N PHE A 135 0.74 14.94 -5.37
CA PHE A 135 1.07 14.20 -6.60
C PHE A 135 0.39 14.82 -7.82
N LEU A 136 -0.90 15.16 -7.73
CA LEU A 136 -1.63 15.81 -8.83
C LEU A 136 -1.02 17.18 -9.17
N ALA A 137 -0.71 17.98 -8.16
CA ALA A 137 -0.06 19.27 -8.34
C ALA A 137 1.31 19.14 -9.01
N LEU A 138 2.15 18.19 -8.56
CA LEU A 138 3.45 17.91 -9.16
C LEU A 138 3.32 17.45 -10.61
N PHE A 139 2.32 16.61 -10.90
CA PHE A 139 2.05 16.15 -12.26
C PHE A 139 1.62 17.30 -13.18
N LEU A 140 0.72 18.16 -12.72
CA LEU A 140 0.30 19.37 -13.48
C LEU A 140 1.47 20.34 -13.67
N ALA A 141 2.28 20.58 -12.62
CA ALA A 141 3.48 21.41 -12.71
C ALA A 141 4.48 20.83 -13.73
N PHE A 142 4.68 19.51 -13.73
CA PHE A 142 5.53 18.85 -14.72
C PHE A 142 5.00 19.08 -16.15
N LEU A 143 3.70 18.93 -16.37
CA LEU A 143 3.10 19.20 -17.68
C LEU A 143 3.25 20.66 -18.10
N PHE A 144 3.02 21.58 -17.17
CA PHE A 144 3.14 23.02 -17.40
C PHE A 144 4.58 23.42 -17.76
N VAL A 145 5.56 23.03 -16.94
CA VAL A 145 6.97 23.34 -17.17
C VAL A 145 7.43 22.75 -18.50
N LYS A 146 7.10 21.49 -18.78
CA LYS A 146 7.44 20.85 -20.04
C LYS A 146 6.76 21.52 -21.23
N GLY A 147 5.48 21.87 -21.10
CA GLY A 147 4.71 22.57 -22.13
C GLY A 147 5.35 23.91 -22.50
N ARG A 148 5.73 24.70 -21.47
CA ARG A 148 6.35 26.02 -21.66
C ARG A 148 7.78 25.93 -22.19
N TRP A 149 8.60 25.03 -21.65
CA TRP A 149 10.02 24.91 -22.03
C TRP A 149 10.17 24.38 -23.47
N SER A 150 9.39 23.37 -23.83
CA SER A 150 9.48 22.73 -25.16
C SER A 150 8.53 23.37 -26.19
N ARG A 151 7.83 24.46 -25.87
CA ARG A 151 6.81 25.10 -26.72
C ARG A 151 5.92 24.05 -27.36
N MET A 152 5.27 23.24 -26.51
CA MET A 152 4.46 22.09 -26.93
C MET A 152 3.14 22.54 -27.52
N ASN A 153 2.87 22.20 -28.79
CA ASN A 153 1.55 22.25 -29.42
C ASN A 153 0.83 20.89 -29.25
N GLU A 154 -0.45 20.82 -29.57
CA GLU A 154 -1.25 19.58 -29.46
C GLU A 154 -0.59 18.40 -30.17
N ASP A 155 -0.12 18.58 -31.42
CA ASP A 155 0.56 17.53 -32.19
C ASP A 155 1.87 17.04 -31.53
N LYS A 156 2.59 17.93 -30.84
CA LYS A 156 3.83 17.57 -30.13
C LYS A 156 3.53 16.81 -28.86
N TRP A 157 2.45 17.15 -28.14
CA TRP A 157 1.98 16.39 -26.98
C TRP A 157 1.56 15.00 -27.38
N GLU A 158 0.80 14.87 -28.47
CA GLU A 158 0.37 13.58 -28.97
C GLU A 158 1.56 12.70 -29.33
N ARG A 159 2.51 13.20 -30.11
CA ARG A 159 3.77 12.50 -30.43
C ARG A 159 4.57 12.14 -29.18
N TYR A 160 4.64 13.04 -28.20
CA TYR A 160 5.33 12.76 -26.94
C TYR A 160 4.71 11.60 -26.18
N PHE A 161 3.40 11.58 -26.02
CA PHE A 161 2.72 10.47 -25.33
C PHE A 161 2.76 9.17 -26.14
N GLN A 162 2.76 9.25 -27.44
CA GLN A 162 2.93 8.09 -28.31
C GLN A 162 4.35 7.50 -28.25
N SER A 163 5.37 8.35 -28.12
CA SER A 163 6.78 7.95 -28.06
C SER A 163 7.19 7.32 -26.73
N ILE A 164 6.45 7.61 -25.64
CA ILE A 164 6.77 7.05 -24.32
C ILE A 164 6.30 5.60 -24.25
N SER A 165 7.20 4.71 -23.85
CA SER A 165 6.82 3.34 -23.55
C SER A 165 5.87 3.31 -22.34
N THR A 166 4.92 2.36 -22.33
CA THR A 166 3.99 2.17 -21.21
C THR A 166 4.70 1.93 -19.89
N LEU A 167 5.83 1.23 -19.90
CA LEU A 167 6.70 1.03 -18.75
C LEU A 167 7.31 2.36 -18.28
N GLY A 168 7.85 3.16 -19.20
CA GLY A 168 8.42 4.47 -18.89
C GLY A 168 7.41 5.42 -18.25
N LEU A 169 6.15 5.37 -18.65
CA LEU A 169 5.08 6.14 -18.03
C LEU A 169 4.80 5.68 -16.59
N LEU A 170 4.70 4.37 -16.36
CA LEU A 170 4.50 3.81 -15.02
C LEU A 170 5.64 4.18 -14.05
N VAL A 171 6.89 4.10 -14.51
CA VAL A 171 8.06 4.48 -13.70
C VAL A 171 8.01 5.97 -13.34
N ARG A 172 7.64 6.84 -14.27
CA ARG A 172 7.51 8.30 -13.99
C ARG A 172 6.39 8.59 -13.02
N LEU A 173 5.23 7.96 -13.17
CA LEU A 173 4.11 8.10 -12.24
C LEU A 173 4.48 7.59 -10.84
N GLY A 174 5.14 6.43 -10.74
CA GLY A 174 5.63 5.89 -9.48
C GLY A 174 6.65 6.79 -8.81
N GLY A 175 7.58 7.37 -9.57
CA GLY A 175 8.59 8.31 -9.07
C GLY A 175 7.96 9.60 -8.53
N LEU A 176 7.00 10.21 -9.27
CA LEU A 176 6.29 11.40 -8.82
C LEU A 176 5.45 11.12 -7.55
N LEU A 177 4.82 9.96 -7.49
CA LEU A 177 4.05 9.54 -6.32
C LEU A 177 4.95 9.34 -5.10
N SER A 178 6.12 8.71 -5.28
CA SER A 178 7.11 8.56 -4.21
C SER A 178 7.63 9.92 -3.74
N LEU A 179 7.90 10.85 -4.65
CA LEU A 179 8.33 12.20 -4.31
C LEU A 179 7.25 12.94 -3.50
N ALA A 180 5.99 12.84 -3.89
CA ALA A 180 4.86 13.43 -3.16
C ALA A 180 4.78 12.88 -1.73
N MET A 181 4.95 11.56 -1.55
CA MET A 181 4.95 10.92 -0.23
C MET A 181 6.12 11.41 0.64
N VAL A 182 7.33 11.53 0.08
CA VAL A 182 8.49 12.07 0.80
C VAL A 182 8.23 13.50 1.26
N LEU A 183 7.74 14.38 0.38
CA LEU A 183 7.43 15.76 0.72
C LEU A 183 6.40 15.87 1.85
N VAL A 184 5.30 15.10 1.77
CA VAL A 184 4.27 15.10 2.82
C VAL A 184 4.81 14.54 4.14
N SER A 185 5.66 13.51 4.08
CA SER A 185 6.28 12.96 5.30
C SER A 185 7.22 13.96 5.98
N ILE A 186 8.02 14.72 5.24
CA ILE A 186 8.85 15.78 5.79
C ILE A 186 7.98 16.86 6.44
N LEU A 187 6.93 17.31 5.74
CA LEU A 187 6.01 18.33 6.25
C LEU A 187 5.16 17.84 7.44
N SER A 188 5.01 16.54 7.62
CA SER A 188 4.29 15.98 8.76
C SER A 188 5.05 16.07 10.09
N VAL A 189 6.38 16.21 10.08
CA VAL A 189 7.20 16.31 11.30
C VAL A 189 6.77 17.48 12.19
N PRO A 190 6.75 18.74 11.70
CA PRO A 190 6.29 19.86 12.52
C PRO A 190 4.82 19.72 12.95
N LEU A 191 3.98 19.10 12.14
CA LEU A 191 2.59 18.84 12.49
C LEU A 191 2.47 17.87 13.66
N PHE A 192 3.23 16.76 13.66
CA PHE A 192 3.28 15.83 14.78
C PHE A 192 3.84 16.46 16.04
N GLN A 193 4.85 17.35 15.91
CA GLN A 193 5.38 18.12 17.04
C GLN A 193 4.30 19.02 17.65
N LEU A 194 3.59 19.77 16.84
CA LEU A 194 2.54 20.71 17.26
C LEU A 194 1.36 19.99 17.94
N LEU A 195 1.05 18.79 17.52
CA LEU A 195 0.01 17.93 18.11
C LEU A 195 0.49 17.14 19.36
N GLY A 196 1.75 17.33 19.79
CA GLY A 196 2.30 16.68 20.99
C GLY A 196 2.50 15.17 20.84
N PHE A 197 2.71 14.66 19.63
CA PHE A 197 3.05 13.27 19.45
C PHE A 197 4.50 12.98 19.88
N PRO A 198 4.76 11.85 20.54
CA PRO A 198 6.13 11.44 20.89
C PRO A 198 6.90 11.03 19.64
N ALA A 199 8.18 11.36 19.58
CA ALA A 199 9.10 10.99 18.49
C ALA A 199 8.55 11.28 17.07
N PRO A 200 8.25 12.55 16.73
CA PRO A 200 7.58 12.95 15.48
C PRO A 200 8.32 12.50 14.22
N GLU A 201 9.65 12.46 14.26
CA GLU A 201 10.49 12.00 13.15
C GLU A 201 10.28 10.51 12.85
N ARG A 202 10.18 9.68 13.89
CA ARG A 202 9.93 8.23 13.74
C ARG A 202 8.51 7.99 13.20
N LEU A 203 7.53 8.77 13.66
CA LEU A 203 6.16 8.69 13.14
C LEU A 203 6.08 9.12 11.66
N ALA A 204 6.83 10.14 11.26
CA ALA A 204 6.94 10.53 9.86
C ALA A 204 7.56 9.43 8.98
N LEU A 205 8.57 8.70 9.49
CA LEU A 205 9.12 7.53 8.79
C LEU A 205 8.10 6.39 8.65
N VAL A 206 7.31 6.13 9.70
CA VAL A 206 6.22 5.14 9.65
C VAL A 206 5.17 5.56 8.62
N LEU A 207 4.79 6.84 8.61
CA LEU A 207 3.88 7.41 7.60
C LEU A 207 4.42 7.24 6.18
N LEU A 208 5.70 7.53 5.96
CA LEU A 208 6.36 7.36 4.67
C LEU A 208 6.32 5.89 4.22
N ALA A 209 6.72 4.97 5.09
CA ALA A 209 6.73 3.53 4.78
C ALA A 209 5.32 3.01 4.48
N ALA A 210 4.32 3.35 5.30
CA ALA A 210 2.93 2.96 5.11
C ALA A 210 2.35 3.57 3.81
N GLY A 211 2.60 4.86 3.58
CA GLY A 211 2.13 5.57 2.40
C GLY A 211 2.74 5.04 1.11
N LEU A 212 4.05 4.79 1.07
CA LEU A 212 4.72 4.18 -0.09
C LEU A 212 4.20 2.77 -0.35
N THR A 213 4.06 1.95 0.69
CA THR A 213 3.52 0.58 0.55
C THR A 213 2.10 0.60 -0.01
N TYR A 214 1.24 1.49 0.51
CA TYR A 214 -0.13 1.65 0.02
C TYR A 214 -0.16 2.16 -1.43
N ALA A 215 0.59 3.23 -1.73
CA ALA A 215 0.59 3.90 -3.03
C ALA A 215 1.16 2.99 -4.13
N LEU A 216 2.32 2.38 -3.89
CA LEU A 216 2.94 1.44 -4.83
C LEU A 216 2.13 0.15 -4.95
N GLY A 217 1.57 -0.34 -3.84
CA GLY A 217 0.65 -1.49 -3.84
C GLY A 217 -0.60 -1.24 -4.68
N LYS A 218 -1.21 -0.05 -4.57
CA LYS A 218 -2.35 0.37 -5.39
C LYS A 218 -1.97 0.51 -6.86
N LEU A 219 -0.84 1.18 -7.15
CA LEU A 219 -0.33 1.30 -8.51
C LEU A 219 -0.08 -0.07 -9.15
N ASN A 220 0.52 -1.01 -8.42
CA ASN A 220 0.75 -2.37 -8.86
C ASN A 220 -0.57 -3.15 -9.07
N ARG A 221 -1.56 -2.96 -8.21
CA ARG A 221 -2.88 -3.58 -8.35
C ARG A 221 -3.63 -3.06 -9.58
N ASP A 222 -3.58 -1.75 -9.80
CA ASP A 222 -4.31 -1.08 -10.87
C ASP A 222 -3.51 -1.03 -12.18
N ARG A 223 -2.22 -1.50 -12.19
CA ARG A 223 -1.34 -1.45 -13.36
C ARG A 223 -1.97 -2.06 -14.62
N GLU A 224 -2.62 -3.21 -14.50
CA GLU A 224 -3.27 -3.86 -15.65
C GLU A 224 -4.40 -3.02 -16.22
N LYS A 225 -5.21 -2.40 -15.35
CA LYS A 225 -6.30 -1.51 -15.76
C LYS A 225 -5.75 -0.28 -16.46
N LEU A 226 -4.67 0.31 -15.91
CA LEU A 226 -3.98 1.46 -16.49
C LEU A 226 -3.37 1.10 -17.84
N LEU A 227 -2.64 -0.01 -17.92
CA LEU A 227 -2.03 -0.47 -19.17
C LEU A 227 -3.07 -0.78 -20.26
N ARG A 228 -4.17 -1.45 -19.90
CA ARG A 228 -5.28 -1.71 -20.83
C ARG A 228 -5.95 -0.43 -21.33
N LYS A 229 -6.13 0.58 -20.46
CA LYS A 229 -6.65 1.89 -20.85
C LYS A 229 -5.68 2.62 -21.78
N LEU A 230 -4.38 2.64 -21.47
CA LEU A 230 -3.35 3.25 -22.30
C LEU A 230 -3.24 2.59 -23.68
N LEU A 231 -3.32 1.25 -23.73
CA LEU A 231 -3.35 0.51 -25.00
C LEU A 231 -4.58 0.82 -25.86
N LYS A 232 -5.72 1.15 -25.23
CA LYS A 232 -6.92 1.58 -25.95
C LYS A 232 -6.81 2.99 -26.51
N LEU A 233 -6.08 3.87 -25.83
CA LEU A 233 -5.88 5.27 -26.23
C LEU A 233 -4.82 5.43 -27.34
N LYS A 234 -3.88 4.47 -27.44
CA LYS A 234 -2.91 4.49 -28.55
C LYS A 234 -3.64 4.21 -29.87
N PRO A 235 -3.54 5.11 -30.86
CA PRO A 235 -4.10 4.85 -32.19
C PRO A 235 -3.48 3.58 -32.76
N ALA A 236 -4.25 2.89 -33.60
CA ALA A 236 -3.72 1.78 -34.39
C ALA A 236 -2.77 2.37 -35.44
N ALA A 237 -1.46 2.25 -35.18
CA ALA A 237 -0.47 2.54 -36.21
C ALA A 237 -0.51 1.49 -37.31
#